data_9c685f53a9a64d4bf9152f9fad231e1e
#
_entry.id   9c685f53a9a64d4bf9152f9fad231e1e
#
_cell.length_a   1.000
_cell.length_b   1.000
_cell.length_c   1.000
_cell.angle_alpha   90.00
_cell.angle_beta   90.00
_cell.angle_gamma   90.00
#
_symmetry.space_group_name_H-M   'P 1'
#
loop_
_entity.id
_entity.type
_entity.pdbx_description
1 polymer ?
#
loop_
_entity_poly.entity_id
_entity_poly.type
_entity_poly.pdbx_seq_one_letter_code
_entity_poly.pdbx_strand_id
1 'polypeptide(L)'
;RWDEKTNTEKFREITVNGKEYYAVNTYVAADKVGKKVTKLTVLGKDVYTNSEYAAGAEIYEIKNISSECAAAVKYDGDEKYYVCRNAYYKPETLGQFINDLDLKNTLTFNEFNSAREKNGKMRDVKYTGADKERVWELLFSDTQAKAVKDIETLNFEMAVDISVDLKLLGYENFSLSVSRDGYILTNILDTAKAFYIGREAAEGFISYLDNSCKAVEYERDYSEPEYTGKESSGSTASGTASYEVKQ
;
A
#
# COMPACT_ATOMS: atom_id res chain seq x y z
N ARG A 1 -23.06 7.16 14.72
CA ARG A 1 -23.74 6.16 15.60
C ARG A 1 -23.30 4.78 15.18
N TRP A 2 -23.35 3.80 16.12
CA TRP A 2 -23.00 2.41 15.82
C TRP A 2 -23.81 1.82 14.66
N ASP A 3 -25.10 2.06 14.64
CA ASP A 3 -26.01 1.50 13.63
C ASP A 3 -25.74 2.01 12.20
N GLU A 4 -25.09 3.15 12.05
CA GLU A 4 -24.75 3.78 10.77
C GLU A 4 -23.44 3.24 10.17
N LYS A 5 -22.63 2.52 10.96
CA LYS A 5 -21.37 1.94 10.54
C LYS A 5 -21.57 0.68 9.70
N THR A 6 -20.68 0.47 8.74
CA THR A 6 -20.57 -0.79 7.98
C THR A 6 -20.08 -1.94 8.87
N ASN A 7 -20.24 -3.18 8.44
CA ASN A 7 -19.71 -4.33 9.17
C ASN A 7 -18.17 -4.27 9.28
N THR A 8 -17.48 -3.78 8.26
CA THR A 8 -16.01 -3.60 8.27
C THR A 8 -15.55 -2.53 9.27
N GLU A 9 -16.36 -1.53 9.56
CA GLU A 9 -16.07 -0.51 10.57
C GLU A 9 -16.44 -0.98 12.00
N LYS A 10 -17.52 -1.78 12.12
CA LYS A 10 -17.99 -2.34 13.39
C LYS A 10 -17.07 -3.44 13.90
N PHE A 11 -16.65 -4.34 13.00
CA PHE A 11 -15.94 -5.57 13.29
C PHE A 11 -14.62 -5.59 12.51
N ARG A 12 -13.82 -4.53 12.69
CA ARG A 12 -12.63 -4.28 11.90
C ARG A 12 -11.51 -5.29 12.18
N GLU A 13 -11.32 -5.63 13.46
CA GLU A 13 -10.23 -6.50 13.91
C GLU A 13 -10.69 -7.96 13.92
N ILE A 14 -9.94 -8.82 13.22
CA ILE A 14 -10.27 -10.22 13.03
C ILE A 14 -9.03 -11.05 13.30
N THR A 15 -9.10 -11.96 14.28
CA THR A 15 -8.00 -12.88 14.58
C THR A 15 -8.34 -14.28 14.05
N VAL A 16 -7.48 -14.79 13.19
CA VAL A 16 -7.60 -16.14 12.60
C VAL A 16 -6.29 -16.89 12.77
N ASN A 17 -6.32 -18.03 13.44
CA ASN A 17 -5.14 -18.87 13.67
C ASN A 17 -3.94 -18.10 14.26
N GLY A 18 -4.19 -17.17 15.18
CA GLY A 18 -3.19 -16.35 15.83
C GLY A 18 -2.66 -15.17 14.99
N LYS A 19 -3.22 -14.93 13.81
CA LYS A 19 -2.90 -13.77 12.97
C LYS A 19 -3.99 -12.72 13.08
N GLU A 20 -3.58 -11.48 13.17
CA GLU A 20 -4.48 -10.34 13.20
C GLU A 20 -4.63 -9.73 11.80
N TYR A 21 -5.88 -9.58 11.40
CA TYR A 21 -6.26 -8.92 10.16
C TYR A 21 -7.15 -7.73 10.45
N TYR A 22 -7.10 -6.74 9.56
CA TYR A 22 -7.97 -5.58 9.61
C TYR A 22 -8.86 -5.52 8.36
N ALA A 23 -10.17 -5.59 8.56
CA ALA A 23 -11.14 -5.48 7.49
C ALA A 23 -11.12 -4.07 6.89
N VAL A 24 -11.23 -4.00 5.58
CA VAL A 24 -11.33 -2.76 4.81
C VAL A 24 -12.59 -2.79 3.95
N ASN A 25 -13.11 -1.63 3.60
CA ASN A 25 -14.33 -1.52 2.79
C ASN A 25 -14.03 -1.71 1.28
N THR A 26 -13.37 -2.83 0.96
CA THR A 26 -13.05 -3.27 -0.40
C THR A 26 -13.64 -4.66 -0.60
N TYR A 27 -14.36 -4.84 -1.70
CA TYR A 27 -15.01 -6.12 -2.01
C TYR A 27 -14.05 -7.06 -2.75
N VAL A 28 -14.10 -8.33 -2.36
CA VAL A 28 -13.49 -9.41 -3.13
C VAL A 28 -14.56 -9.99 -4.07
N ALA A 29 -14.30 -9.95 -5.38
CA ALA A 29 -15.20 -10.56 -6.36
C ALA A 29 -15.32 -12.07 -6.11
N ALA A 30 -16.50 -12.64 -6.30
CA ALA A 30 -16.79 -14.04 -5.97
C ALA A 30 -15.86 -15.03 -6.69
N ASP A 31 -15.43 -14.73 -7.91
CA ASP A 31 -14.46 -15.53 -8.67
C ASP A 31 -13.04 -15.49 -8.12
N LYS A 32 -12.72 -14.50 -7.27
CA LYS A 32 -11.44 -14.35 -6.56
C LYS A 32 -11.45 -14.94 -5.15
N VAL A 33 -12.63 -15.30 -4.62
CA VAL A 33 -12.73 -15.98 -3.34
C VAL A 33 -12.28 -17.42 -3.48
N GLY A 34 -11.39 -17.85 -2.57
CA GLY A 34 -10.86 -19.20 -2.50
C GLY A 34 -11.61 -20.10 -1.53
N LYS A 35 -10.91 -21.02 -0.90
CA LYS A 35 -11.49 -21.97 0.05
C LYS A 35 -11.90 -21.26 1.34
N LYS A 36 -12.98 -21.76 1.95
CA LYS A 36 -13.35 -21.38 3.31
C LYS A 36 -12.31 -21.90 4.29
N VAL A 37 -11.79 -20.99 5.11
CA VAL A 37 -10.79 -21.30 6.14
C VAL A 37 -11.47 -21.68 7.45
N THR A 38 -12.40 -20.84 7.93
CA THR A 38 -13.08 -21.03 9.21
C THR A 38 -14.38 -20.20 9.30
N LYS A 39 -15.18 -20.50 10.31
CA LYS A 39 -16.24 -19.61 10.80
C LYS A 39 -15.93 -19.25 12.25
N LEU A 40 -16.09 -17.98 12.60
CA LEU A 40 -15.79 -17.48 13.93
C LEU A 40 -16.77 -16.36 14.34
N THR A 41 -16.69 -15.97 15.59
CA THR A 41 -17.39 -14.79 16.10
C THR A 41 -16.40 -13.63 16.15
N VAL A 42 -16.75 -12.50 15.53
CA VAL A 42 -16.00 -11.25 15.61
C VAL A 42 -16.64 -10.32 16.63
N LEU A 43 -15.81 -9.56 17.30
CA LEU A 43 -16.24 -8.62 18.33
C LEU A 43 -16.00 -7.19 17.85
N GLY A 44 -16.91 -6.30 18.19
CA GLY A 44 -16.80 -4.88 17.95
C GLY A 44 -17.22 -4.09 19.17
N LYS A 45 -16.68 -2.90 19.33
CA LYS A 45 -16.96 -2.03 20.46
C LYS A 45 -17.35 -0.64 20.00
N ASP A 46 -18.49 -0.17 20.49
CA ASP A 46 -18.88 1.22 20.33
C ASP A 46 -18.11 2.09 21.33
N VAL A 47 -17.22 2.91 20.82
CA VAL A 47 -16.35 3.79 21.65
C VAL A 47 -17.12 4.86 22.42
N TYR A 48 -18.34 5.21 22.00
CA TYR A 48 -19.15 6.22 22.66
C TYR A 48 -19.99 5.65 23.82
N THR A 49 -20.58 4.48 23.63
CA THR A 49 -21.41 3.82 24.62
C THR A 49 -20.66 2.80 25.45
N ASN A 50 -19.46 2.43 25.04
CA ASN A 50 -18.64 1.34 25.59
C ASN A 50 -19.32 -0.03 25.51
N SER A 51 -20.38 -0.15 24.69
CA SER A 51 -21.10 -1.40 24.48
C SER A 51 -20.33 -2.34 23.54
N GLU A 52 -20.37 -3.63 23.86
CA GLU A 52 -19.76 -4.68 23.04
C GLU A 52 -20.82 -5.37 22.20
N TYR A 53 -20.45 -5.71 20.97
CA TYR A 53 -21.29 -6.38 19.99
C TYR A 53 -20.54 -7.57 19.40
N ALA A 54 -21.28 -8.57 19.01
CA ALA A 54 -20.73 -9.77 18.36
C ALA A 54 -21.49 -10.04 17.05
N ALA A 55 -20.77 -10.54 16.06
CA ALA A 55 -21.34 -11.04 14.82
C ALA A 55 -20.63 -12.33 14.38
N GLY A 56 -21.34 -13.18 13.66
CA GLY A 56 -20.70 -14.31 12.98
C GLY A 56 -19.97 -13.82 11.73
N ALA A 57 -18.84 -14.44 11.43
CA ALA A 57 -18.07 -14.18 10.22
C ALA A 57 -17.48 -15.47 9.67
N GLU A 58 -17.46 -15.58 8.35
CA GLU A 58 -16.77 -16.64 7.63
C GLU A 58 -15.53 -16.10 6.95
N ILE A 59 -14.41 -16.79 7.10
CA ILE A 59 -13.12 -16.40 6.53
C ILE A 59 -12.79 -17.31 5.38
N TYR A 60 -12.31 -16.71 4.28
CA TYR A 60 -11.94 -17.38 3.04
C TYR A 60 -10.55 -16.95 2.58
N GLU A 61 -9.88 -17.82 1.86
CA GLU A 61 -8.69 -17.45 1.08
C GLU A 61 -9.07 -16.46 -0.02
N ILE A 62 -8.13 -15.61 -0.42
CA ILE A 62 -8.19 -14.88 -1.68
C ILE A 62 -7.28 -15.61 -2.67
N LYS A 63 -7.80 -16.01 -3.84
CA LYS A 63 -7.04 -16.77 -4.83
C LYS A 63 -5.76 -16.04 -5.21
N ASN A 64 -4.65 -16.77 -5.22
CA ASN A 64 -3.29 -16.32 -5.54
C ASN A 64 -2.69 -15.31 -4.55
N ILE A 65 -3.37 -15.01 -3.45
CA ILE A 65 -2.82 -14.18 -2.37
C ILE A 65 -2.52 -15.07 -1.18
N SER A 66 -1.33 -14.94 -0.61
CA SER A 66 -0.96 -15.65 0.61
C SER A 66 -1.85 -15.25 1.78
N SER A 67 -2.27 -16.22 2.58
CA SER A 67 -2.97 -15.96 3.84
C SER A 67 -2.11 -15.20 4.86
N GLU A 68 -0.78 -15.14 4.67
CA GLU A 68 0.10 -14.28 5.44
C GLU A 68 -0.17 -12.79 5.17
N CYS A 69 -0.70 -12.45 4.00
CA CYS A 69 -0.96 -11.09 3.55
C CYS A 69 -2.40 -10.64 3.78
N ALA A 70 -3.36 -11.45 3.33
CA ALA A 70 -4.77 -11.08 3.36
C ALA A 70 -5.69 -12.30 3.28
N ALA A 71 -6.93 -12.08 3.68
CA ALA A 71 -8.04 -13.03 3.54
C ALA A 71 -9.32 -12.28 3.15
N ALA A 72 -10.36 -13.02 2.80
CA ALA A 72 -11.69 -12.47 2.58
C ALA A 72 -12.58 -12.79 3.78
N VAL A 73 -13.36 -11.83 4.24
CA VAL A 73 -14.35 -12.00 5.32
C VAL A 73 -15.75 -11.78 4.78
N LYS A 74 -16.66 -12.65 5.17
CA LYS A 74 -18.10 -12.52 4.94
C LYS A 74 -18.81 -12.52 6.29
N TYR A 75 -19.46 -11.41 6.63
CA TYR A 75 -20.21 -11.29 7.87
C TYR A 75 -21.60 -11.95 7.74
N ASP A 76 -22.14 -12.50 8.84
CA ASP A 76 -23.48 -13.05 8.84
C ASP A 76 -24.50 -11.97 8.46
N GLY A 77 -25.41 -12.32 7.54
CA GLY A 77 -26.41 -11.38 7.00
C GLY A 77 -25.89 -10.48 5.85
N ASP A 78 -24.61 -10.57 5.49
CA ASP A 78 -24.05 -9.88 4.32
C ASP A 78 -23.83 -10.87 3.17
N GLU A 79 -24.07 -10.44 1.95
CA GLU A 79 -23.79 -11.26 0.76
C GLU A 79 -22.40 -11.03 0.18
N LYS A 80 -21.71 -9.99 0.63
CA LYS A 80 -20.44 -9.55 0.10
C LYS A 80 -19.26 -10.13 0.88
N TYR A 81 -18.15 -10.29 0.15
CA TYR A 81 -16.86 -10.62 0.72
C TYR A 81 -16.02 -9.35 0.79
N TYR A 82 -15.41 -9.09 1.93
CA TYR A 82 -14.54 -7.93 2.15
C TYR A 82 -13.10 -8.39 2.34
N VAL A 83 -12.17 -7.57 1.91
CA VAL A 83 -10.74 -7.78 2.19
C VAL A 83 -10.47 -7.54 3.66
N CYS A 84 -9.71 -8.45 4.28
CA CYS A 84 -9.02 -8.18 5.53
C CYS A 84 -7.51 -8.39 5.35
N ARG A 85 -6.71 -7.42 5.79
CA ARG A 85 -5.27 -7.33 5.56
C ARG A 85 -4.50 -7.57 6.85
N ASN A 86 -3.39 -8.31 6.76
CA ASN A 86 -2.45 -8.49 7.87
C ASN A 86 -1.46 -7.32 7.90
N ALA A 87 -1.67 -6.36 8.81
CA ALA A 87 -0.77 -5.22 9.00
C ALA A 87 0.60 -5.61 9.62
N TYR A 88 0.75 -6.83 10.10
CA TYR A 88 2.00 -7.33 10.68
C TYR A 88 2.81 -8.20 9.71
N TYR A 89 2.39 -8.27 8.45
CA TYR A 89 3.11 -9.02 7.42
C TYR A 89 4.51 -8.45 7.19
N LYS A 90 5.51 -9.30 7.32
CA LYS A 90 6.93 -8.96 7.15
C LYS A 90 7.60 -9.99 6.24
N PRO A 91 7.75 -9.72 4.94
CA PRO A 91 8.48 -10.61 4.05
C PRO A 91 9.99 -10.55 4.34
N GLU A 92 10.69 -11.63 4.09
CA GLU A 92 12.14 -11.68 4.23
C GLU A 92 12.88 -11.21 2.97
N THR A 93 12.25 -11.37 1.81
CA THR A 93 12.80 -10.99 0.51
C THR A 93 11.77 -10.31 -0.39
N LEU A 94 12.27 -9.59 -1.40
CA LEU A 94 11.46 -9.01 -2.45
C LEU A 94 10.69 -10.11 -3.22
N GLY A 95 11.31 -11.26 -3.49
CA GLY A 95 10.67 -12.39 -4.15
C GLY A 95 9.50 -12.95 -3.35
N GLN A 96 9.64 -13.07 -2.03
CA GLN A 96 8.53 -13.45 -1.16
C GLN A 96 7.38 -12.44 -1.26
N PHE A 97 7.69 -11.14 -1.15
CA PHE A 97 6.69 -10.07 -1.27
C PHE A 97 5.95 -10.10 -2.61
N ILE A 98 6.68 -10.32 -3.72
CA ILE A 98 6.10 -10.45 -5.06
C ILE A 98 5.16 -11.65 -5.14
N ASN A 99 5.60 -12.82 -4.65
CA ASN A 99 4.84 -14.06 -4.77
C ASN A 99 3.63 -14.08 -3.84
N ASP A 100 3.78 -13.66 -2.58
CA ASP A 100 2.72 -13.68 -1.59
C ASP A 100 1.53 -12.76 -1.96
N LEU A 101 1.78 -11.72 -2.74
CA LEU A 101 0.78 -10.77 -3.23
C LEU A 101 0.44 -10.95 -4.71
N ASP A 102 1.05 -11.93 -5.40
CA ASP A 102 0.91 -12.13 -6.85
C ASP A 102 1.13 -10.80 -7.63
N LEU A 103 2.12 -9.99 -7.21
CA LEU A 103 2.29 -8.61 -7.68
C LEU A 103 2.44 -8.50 -9.19
N LYS A 104 3.05 -9.51 -9.84
CA LYS A 104 3.19 -9.48 -11.30
C LYS A 104 1.85 -9.41 -12.02
N ASN A 105 0.81 -10.02 -11.46
CA ASN A 105 -0.53 -10.08 -12.03
C ASN A 105 -1.49 -9.04 -11.42
N THR A 106 -1.20 -8.54 -10.23
CA THR A 106 -2.12 -7.70 -9.47
C THR A 106 -1.72 -6.22 -9.38
N LEU A 107 -0.41 -5.92 -9.53
CA LEU A 107 0.12 -4.55 -9.44
C LEU A 107 0.01 -3.83 -10.78
N THR A 108 -0.52 -2.60 -10.75
CA THR A 108 -0.54 -1.69 -11.89
C THR A 108 0.26 -0.45 -11.58
N PHE A 109 1.19 -0.07 -12.48
CA PHE A 109 1.90 1.21 -12.39
C PHE A 109 1.07 2.29 -13.07
N ASN A 110 0.78 3.38 -12.35
CA ASN A 110 -0.02 4.49 -12.87
C ASN A 110 0.86 5.67 -13.29
N GLU A 111 1.70 6.16 -12.39
CA GLU A 111 2.52 7.34 -12.61
C GLU A 111 3.93 7.16 -12.06
N PHE A 112 4.88 7.82 -12.69
CA PHE A 112 6.28 7.88 -12.25
C PHE A 112 6.65 9.35 -12.09
N ASN A 113 7.00 9.74 -10.87
CA ASN A 113 7.28 11.12 -10.51
C ASN A 113 8.65 11.23 -9.85
N SER A 114 9.36 12.32 -10.12
CA SER A 114 10.60 12.67 -9.43
C SER A 114 10.63 14.17 -9.13
N ALA A 115 11.60 14.60 -8.35
CA ALA A 115 11.87 16.00 -8.13
C ALA A 115 13.32 16.33 -8.55
N ARG A 116 13.53 17.48 -9.19
CA ARG A 116 14.85 17.97 -9.62
C ARG A 116 15.03 19.41 -9.22
N GLU A 117 16.23 19.74 -8.80
CA GLU A 117 16.64 21.12 -8.63
C GLU A 117 17.10 21.70 -9.99
N LYS A 118 16.56 22.87 -10.35
CA LYS A 118 16.94 23.62 -11.54
C LYS A 118 16.96 25.10 -11.20
N ASN A 119 18.14 25.72 -11.31
CA ASN A 119 18.35 27.14 -11.01
C ASN A 119 17.89 27.54 -9.58
N GLY A 120 18.20 26.69 -8.58
CA GLY A 120 17.82 26.92 -7.18
C GLY A 120 16.35 26.72 -6.85
N LYS A 121 15.56 26.20 -7.80
CA LYS A 121 14.14 25.87 -7.59
C LYS A 121 13.88 24.37 -7.79
N MET A 122 13.09 23.78 -6.90
CA MET A 122 12.62 22.42 -7.09
C MET A 122 11.52 22.38 -8.16
N ARG A 123 11.64 21.42 -9.06
CA ARG A 123 10.63 21.10 -10.08
C ARG A 123 10.19 19.67 -9.93
N ASP A 124 8.91 19.44 -10.05
CA ASP A 124 8.35 18.09 -10.15
C ASP A 124 8.42 17.62 -11.60
N VAL A 125 8.82 16.39 -11.80
CA VAL A 125 8.96 15.76 -13.12
C VAL A 125 8.05 14.54 -13.17
N LYS A 126 7.15 14.53 -14.14
CA LYS A 126 6.29 13.38 -14.43
C LYS A 126 6.78 12.70 -15.70
N TYR A 127 6.98 11.39 -15.62
CA TYR A 127 7.36 10.57 -16.75
C TYR A 127 6.16 9.84 -17.33
N THR A 128 6.10 9.76 -18.66
CA THR A 128 5.08 9.00 -19.40
C THR A 128 5.72 8.10 -20.44
N GLY A 129 5.01 7.01 -20.80
CA GLY A 129 5.49 6.05 -21.80
C GLY A 129 6.46 5.00 -21.24
N ALA A 130 6.49 4.81 -19.92
CA ALA A 130 7.27 3.74 -19.33
C ALA A 130 6.66 2.37 -19.69
N ASP A 131 7.50 1.46 -20.17
CA ASP A 131 7.13 0.08 -20.44
C ASP A 131 7.08 -0.74 -19.16
N LYS A 132 5.95 -1.40 -18.90
CA LYS A 132 5.70 -2.15 -17.67
C LYS A 132 6.71 -3.29 -17.48
N GLU A 133 6.99 -4.06 -18.52
CA GLU A 133 7.90 -5.22 -18.42
C GLU A 133 9.32 -4.73 -18.15
N ARG A 134 9.72 -3.61 -18.75
CA ARG A 134 11.02 -3.00 -18.49
C ARG A 134 11.16 -2.50 -17.05
N VAL A 135 10.11 -1.91 -16.49
CA VAL A 135 10.07 -1.53 -15.06
C VAL A 135 10.23 -2.75 -14.17
N TRP A 136 9.53 -3.85 -14.49
CA TRP A 136 9.68 -5.11 -13.76
C TRP A 136 11.11 -5.65 -13.82
N GLU A 137 11.72 -5.69 -15.00
CA GLU A 137 13.11 -6.13 -15.16
C GLU A 137 14.08 -5.33 -14.31
N LEU A 138 13.92 -4.01 -14.29
CA LEU A 138 14.84 -3.11 -13.59
C LEU A 138 14.67 -3.13 -12.07
N LEU A 139 13.44 -3.24 -11.55
CA LEU A 139 13.16 -3.09 -10.13
C LEU A 139 12.92 -4.41 -9.40
N PHE A 140 12.38 -5.42 -10.07
CA PHE A 140 11.85 -6.61 -9.41
C PHE A 140 12.54 -7.93 -9.83
N SER A 141 13.64 -7.86 -10.59
CA SER A 141 14.36 -9.05 -11.06
C SER A 141 15.18 -9.72 -9.96
N ASP A 142 15.72 -8.97 -9.00
CA ASP A 142 16.45 -9.55 -7.86
C ASP A 142 15.47 -10.05 -6.78
N THR A 143 14.94 -11.24 -6.97
CA THR A 143 14.02 -11.87 -6.02
C THR A 143 14.68 -12.25 -4.68
N GLN A 144 16.02 -12.21 -4.59
CA GLN A 144 16.77 -12.49 -3.37
C GLN A 144 17.08 -11.22 -2.57
N ALA A 145 16.74 -10.04 -3.10
CA ALA A 145 16.90 -8.77 -2.40
C ALA A 145 16.26 -8.84 -1.01
N LYS A 146 17.05 -8.59 0.03
CA LYS A 146 16.61 -8.73 1.42
C LYS A 146 15.76 -7.55 1.86
N ALA A 147 14.73 -7.85 2.64
CA ALA A 147 14.01 -6.84 3.38
C ALA A 147 14.87 -6.26 4.50
N VAL A 148 14.83 -4.94 4.66
CA VAL A 148 15.50 -4.23 5.75
C VAL A 148 14.70 -4.43 7.03
N LYS A 149 15.38 -4.80 8.13
CA LYS A 149 14.72 -5.04 9.43
C LYS A 149 14.46 -3.73 10.18
N ASP A 150 15.43 -2.84 10.19
CA ASP A 150 15.42 -1.60 10.98
C ASP A 150 15.35 -0.38 10.07
N ILE A 151 14.22 -0.21 9.39
CA ILE A 151 13.99 0.85 8.39
C ILE A 151 14.15 2.24 9.02
N GLU A 152 13.72 2.41 10.27
CA GLU A 152 13.74 3.69 10.99
C GLU A 152 15.16 4.23 11.21
N THR A 153 16.17 3.38 11.13
CA THR A 153 17.58 3.78 11.29
C THR A 153 18.22 4.27 10.00
N LEU A 154 17.54 4.12 8.87
CA LEU A 154 18.06 4.47 7.54
C LEU A 154 17.51 5.82 7.07
N ASN A 155 18.36 6.56 6.39
CA ASN A 155 17.97 7.78 5.69
C ASN A 155 18.07 7.51 4.18
N PHE A 156 16.94 7.50 3.51
CA PHE A 156 16.83 7.16 2.08
C PHE A 156 16.92 8.40 1.20
N GLU A 157 17.79 8.37 0.21
CA GLU A 157 17.84 9.41 -0.83
C GLU A 157 16.76 9.13 -1.89
N MET A 158 15.54 9.62 -1.62
CA MET A 158 14.39 9.38 -2.49
C MET A 158 14.61 9.95 -3.89
N ALA A 159 14.35 9.18 -4.92
CA ALA A 159 14.60 9.56 -6.32
C ALA A 159 13.32 9.55 -7.16
N VAL A 160 12.54 8.49 -7.08
CA VAL A 160 11.32 8.33 -7.87
C VAL A 160 10.20 7.83 -6.96
N ASP A 161 9.04 8.45 -7.07
CA ASP A 161 7.79 7.99 -6.50
C ASP A 161 6.91 7.42 -7.61
N ILE A 162 6.45 6.18 -7.40
CA ILE A 162 5.62 5.45 -8.35
C ILE A 162 4.24 5.30 -7.75
N SER A 163 3.22 5.88 -8.40
CA SER A 163 1.85 5.62 -8.04
C SER A 163 1.43 4.26 -8.59
N VAL A 164 0.92 3.41 -7.72
CA VAL A 164 0.52 2.04 -8.06
C VAL A 164 -0.90 1.72 -7.59
N ASP A 165 -1.56 0.83 -8.30
CA ASP A 165 -2.80 0.21 -7.85
C ASP A 165 -2.57 -1.26 -7.51
N LEU A 166 -3.13 -1.70 -6.39
CA LEU A 166 -3.31 -3.08 -6.00
C LEU A 166 -4.79 -3.24 -5.58
N LYS A 167 -5.67 -3.10 -6.57
CA LYS A 167 -7.13 -2.96 -6.38
C LYS A 167 -7.76 -4.15 -5.66
N LEU A 168 -7.23 -5.35 -5.88
CA LEU A 168 -7.69 -6.56 -5.20
C LEU A 168 -7.63 -6.43 -3.67
N LEU A 169 -6.68 -5.66 -3.15
CA LEU A 169 -6.50 -5.42 -1.72
C LEU A 169 -6.92 -4.01 -1.27
N GLY A 170 -7.53 -3.22 -2.15
CA GLY A 170 -8.06 -1.90 -1.84
C GLY A 170 -7.05 -0.76 -1.88
N TYR A 171 -5.95 -0.93 -2.63
CA TYR A 171 -4.98 0.15 -2.85
C TYR A 171 -5.18 0.78 -4.22
N GLU A 172 -5.40 2.08 -4.25
CA GLU A 172 -5.48 2.90 -5.46
C GLU A 172 -4.57 4.12 -5.29
N ASN A 173 -3.78 4.42 -6.32
CA ASN A 173 -2.78 5.50 -6.31
C ASN A 173 -1.86 5.45 -5.08
N PHE A 174 -1.45 4.26 -4.71
CA PHE A 174 -0.60 4.04 -3.54
C PHE A 174 0.87 4.25 -3.89
N SER A 175 1.70 4.65 -2.91
CA SER A 175 3.10 4.96 -3.18
C SER A 175 3.99 3.71 -3.12
N LEU A 176 4.83 3.57 -4.14
CA LEU A 176 6.01 2.74 -4.16
C LEU A 176 7.17 3.64 -4.56
N SER A 177 8.22 3.70 -3.76
CA SER A 177 9.30 4.65 -3.98
C SER A 177 10.61 3.93 -4.26
N VAL A 178 11.47 4.57 -5.06
CA VAL A 178 12.83 4.11 -5.35
C VAL A 178 13.82 5.16 -4.86
N SER A 179 14.82 4.73 -4.10
CA SER A 179 15.88 5.60 -3.61
C SER A 179 17.16 5.43 -4.43
N ARG A 180 18.00 6.50 -4.55
CA ARG A 180 19.28 6.46 -5.26
C ARG A 180 20.29 5.52 -4.62
N ASP A 181 20.18 5.33 -3.33
CA ASP A 181 21.02 4.43 -2.56
C ASP A 181 20.63 2.95 -2.70
N GLY A 182 19.64 2.63 -3.53
CA GLY A 182 19.38 1.27 -4.01
C GLY A 182 18.23 0.55 -3.32
N TYR A 183 17.21 1.25 -2.84
CA TYR A 183 16.07 0.63 -2.16
C TYR A 183 14.75 0.83 -2.90
N ILE A 184 13.89 -0.18 -2.82
CA ILE A 184 12.46 -0.06 -3.08
C ILE A 184 11.75 0.05 -1.73
N LEU A 185 10.87 1.05 -1.57
CA LEU A 185 10.11 1.30 -0.35
C LEU A 185 8.62 1.31 -0.63
N THR A 186 7.84 0.74 0.28
CA THR A 186 6.38 0.79 0.21
C THR A 186 5.74 0.52 1.58
N ASN A 187 4.51 1.02 1.76
CA ASN A 187 3.66 0.74 2.91
C ASN A 187 2.49 -0.21 2.55
N ILE A 188 2.55 -0.93 1.44
CA ILE A 188 1.56 -1.96 1.12
C ILE A 188 1.47 -2.95 2.31
N LEU A 189 0.24 -3.28 2.73
CA LEU A 189 -0.07 -3.98 3.98
C LEU A 189 0.30 -3.18 5.24
N ASP A 190 0.11 -1.85 5.16
CA ASP A 190 0.03 -0.91 6.28
C ASP A 190 1.29 -0.78 7.16
N THR A 191 2.37 -1.50 6.86
CA THR A 191 3.68 -1.36 7.50
C THR A 191 4.77 -1.05 6.48
N ALA A 192 5.72 -0.22 6.89
CA ALA A 192 6.85 0.15 6.05
C ALA A 192 7.72 -1.07 5.69
N LYS A 193 8.05 -1.18 4.41
CA LYS A 193 8.94 -2.20 3.85
C LYS A 193 9.98 -1.52 2.98
N ALA A 194 11.22 -1.97 3.08
CA ALA A 194 12.30 -1.56 2.21
C ALA A 194 13.09 -2.80 1.76
N PHE A 195 13.40 -2.87 0.48
CA PHE A 195 14.18 -3.96 -0.12
C PHE A 195 15.41 -3.39 -0.80
N TYR A 196 16.59 -3.89 -0.47
CA TYR A 196 17.83 -3.46 -1.10
C TYR A 196 18.04 -4.20 -2.42
N ILE A 197 17.82 -3.51 -3.52
CA ILE A 197 18.03 -4.01 -4.88
C ILE A 197 19.39 -3.63 -5.48
N GLY A 198 20.16 -2.80 -4.77
CA GLY A 198 21.46 -2.28 -5.19
C GLY A 198 21.40 -0.93 -5.92
N ARG A 199 22.44 -0.15 -5.75
CA ARG A 199 22.54 1.19 -6.40
C ARG A 199 22.51 1.12 -7.91
N GLU A 200 23.18 0.14 -8.50
CA GLU A 200 23.23 -0.03 -9.95
C GLU A 200 21.84 -0.26 -10.56
N ALA A 201 21.02 -1.08 -9.93
CA ALA A 201 19.64 -1.33 -10.36
C ALA A 201 18.78 -0.06 -10.24
N ALA A 202 18.88 0.67 -9.13
CA ALA A 202 18.16 1.92 -8.93
C ALA A 202 18.59 3.00 -9.93
N GLU A 203 19.89 3.19 -10.15
CA GLU A 203 20.43 4.12 -11.15
C GLU A 203 20.04 3.72 -12.58
N GLY A 204 20.05 2.43 -12.88
CA GLY A 204 19.58 1.90 -14.17
C GLY A 204 18.11 2.24 -14.42
N PHE A 205 17.25 2.12 -13.40
CA PHE A 205 15.84 2.50 -13.48
C PHE A 205 15.66 4.02 -13.67
N ILE A 206 16.38 4.85 -12.89
CA ILE A 206 16.33 6.30 -13.02
C ILE A 206 16.80 6.73 -14.41
N SER A 207 17.91 6.17 -14.90
CA SER A 207 18.44 6.43 -16.24
C SER A 207 17.48 6.02 -17.35
N TYR A 208 16.77 4.89 -17.16
CA TYR A 208 15.72 4.46 -18.09
C TYR A 208 14.61 5.52 -18.19
N LEU A 209 14.11 6.02 -17.06
CA LEU A 209 13.08 7.06 -17.07
C LEU A 209 13.58 8.33 -17.76
N ASP A 210 14.80 8.75 -17.44
CA ASP A 210 15.39 9.99 -17.97
C ASP A 210 15.67 9.94 -19.48
N ASN A 211 16.07 8.79 -20.01
CA ASN A 211 16.52 8.66 -21.39
C ASN A 211 15.49 8.04 -22.33
N SER A 212 14.54 7.26 -21.80
CA SER A 212 13.60 6.48 -22.62
C SER A 212 12.15 6.89 -22.47
N CYS A 213 11.81 7.64 -21.41
CA CYS A 213 10.44 8.11 -21.17
C CYS A 213 10.32 9.62 -21.47
N LYS A 214 9.11 10.04 -21.81
CA LYS A 214 8.83 11.47 -21.98
C LYS A 214 8.69 12.11 -20.61
N ALA A 215 9.52 13.10 -20.31
CA ALA A 215 9.47 13.89 -19.08
C ALA A 215 8.72 15.19 -19.29
N VAL A 216 7.84 15.54 -18.35
CA VAL A 216 7.17 16.84 -18.28
C VAL A 216 7.50 17.46 -16.93
N GLU A 217 8.08 18.66 -16.93
CA GLU A 217 8.47 19.38 -15.73
C GLU A 217 7.37 20.38 -15.31
N TYR A 218 7.07 20.40 -14.03
CA TYR A 218 6.15 21.34 -13.40
C TYR A 218 6.89 22.17 -12.35
N GLU A 219 6.60 23.45 -12.27
CA GLU A 219 7.08 24.26 -11.14
C GLU A 219 6.29 23.83 -9.89
N ARG A 220 7.01 23.50 -8.80
CA ARG A 220 6.36 23.17 -7.54
C ARG A 220 5.74 24.43 -6.97
N ASP A 221 4.42 24.42 -6.86
CA ASP A 221 3.70 25.52 -6.21
C ASP A 221 3.84 25.36 -4.70
N TYR A 222 4.54 26.31 -4.09
CA TYR A 222 4.69 26.42 -2.64
C TYR A 222 3.64 27.36 -2.02
N SER A 223 2.64 27.82 -2.79
CA SER A 223 1.54 28.56 -2.19
C SER A 223 0.86 27.67 -1.15
N GLU A 224 0.91 28.11 0.10
CA GLU A 224 0.11 27.49 1.16
C GLU A 224 -1.35 27.52 0.71
N PRO A 225 -2.10 26.42 0.86
CA PRO A 225 -3.52 26.45 0.58
C PRO A 225 -4.12 27.54 1.47
N GLU A 226 -4.71 28.59 0.87
CA GLU A 226 -5.47 29.59 1.61
C GLU A 226 -6.47 28.82 2.49
N TYR A 227 -6.28 28.92 3.79
CA TYR A 227 -7.17 28.30 4.76
C TYR A 227 -8.49 29.09 4.73
N THR A 228 -9.30 28.83 3.71
CA THR A 228 -10.69 29.28 3.68
C THR A 228 -11.44 28.45 4.71
N GLY A 229 -11.59 29.00 5.90
CA GLY A 229 -12.32 28.38 7.01
C GLY A 229 -13.78 28.11 6.66
N LYS A 230 -14.00 27.01 5.94
CA LYS A 230 -15.28 26.33 5.84
C LYS A 230 -15.08 24.92 6.36
N GLU A 231 -15.51 24.71 7.59
CA GLU A 231 -15.72 23.38 8.12
C GLU A 231 -16.64 22.61 7.16
N SER A 232 -16.07 21.68 6.42
CA SER A 232 -16.81 20.58 5.80
C SER A 232 -16.40 19.30 6.48
N SER A 233 -17.32 18.78 7.28
CA SER A 233 -17.29 17.43 7.82
C SER A 233 -17.20 16.41 6.67
N GLY A 234 -16.08 15.71 6.54
CA GLY A 234 -15.89 14.69 5.51
C GLY A 234 -14.49 14.12 5.58
N SER A 235 -14.34 13.09 6.40
CA SER A 235 -13.17 12.25 6.60
C SER A 235 -12.65 11.64 5.31
N THR A 236 -11.39 11.90 4.96
CA THR A 236 -10.46 10.94 4.36
C THR A 236 -9.05 11.37 4.69
N ALA A 237 -8.44 10.71 5.67
CA ALA A 237 -7.05 10.92 6.01
C ALA A 237 -6.17 10.16 5.03
N SER A 238 -5.58 10.84 4.07
CA SER A 238 -4.34 10.41 3.44
C SER A 238 -3.19 10.95 4.28
N GLY A 239 -2.56 10.09 5.08
CA GLY A 239 -1.44 10.48 5.91
C GLY A 239 -0.16 10.60 5.10
N THR A 240 0.19 11.80 4.73
CA THR A 240 1.57 12.16 4.40
C THR A 240 2.32 12.34 5.73
N ALA A 241 3.18 11.40 6.10
CA ALA A 241 4.05 11.54 7.25
C ALA A 241 5.16 12.53 6.92
N SER A 242 5.05 13.76 7.41
CA SER A 242 6.15 14.71 7.49
C SER A 242 6.94 14.45 8.76
N TYR A 243 8.22 14.08 8.65
CA TYR A 243 9.12 13.97 9.79
C TYR A 243 9.75 15.33 10.09
N GLU A 244 9.40 15.93 11.23
CA GLU A 244 10.15 17.04 11.80
C GLU A 244 11.43 16.50 12.50
N VAL A 245 12.57 16.95 12.02
CA VAL A 245 13.85 16.82 12.74
C VAL A 245 13.92 17.89 13.80
N LYS A 246 13.85 17.55 15.09
CA LYS A 246 14.24 18.45 16.18
C LYS A 246 15.75 18.38 16.37
N GLN A 247 16.37 19.57 16.35
CA GLN A 247 17.76 19.83 16.74
C GLN A 247 17.99 19.51 18.22
#